data_c9de0cc654125d73e37b77f169f39570
#
_entry.id   c9de0cc654125d73e37b77f169f39570
#
_cell.length_a   1.000
_cell.length_b   1.000
_cell.length_c   1.000
_cell.angle_alpha   90.00
_cell.angle_beta   90.00
_cell.angle_gamma   90.00
#
_symmetry.space_group_name_H-M   'P 1'
#
loop_
_entity.id
_entity.type
_entity.pdbx_description
1 polymer ?
#
loop_
_entity_poly.entity_id
_entity_poly.type
_entity_poly.pdbx_seq_one_letter_code
_entity_poly.pdbx_strand_id
1 'polypeptide(L)'
;NSLQLRGSEMEHSVQRVYGAKARMALMVPSTNTVAETEFWEMAPDGITIHTSRMPFFAERFEKPFDEMESHLPRVIDEVNSAEPDVIAYACTASSAKGNPIVYETELSKKTGKPTVTAAAALVEAMRVFKAKNIIMITPYPQETNDKECGFFKENGIEVIQDESIIVDESQQKFKNMNRVPSDLIVERAVNLGSHENVEAVVLSCCDMPTLAAIPKIESALGKPVTSSTQSLFWRTMKAAKLPDQIKGRGLLFEMS
;
A
#
# COMPACT_ATOMS: atom_id res chain seq x y z
N ASN A 1 53.91 -40.99 -12.83
CA ASN A 1 52.51 -41.07 -12.37
C ASN A 1 52.04 -39.70 -11.94
N SER A 2 51.54 -38.98 -12.90
CA SER A 2 50.87 -37.67 -12.67
C SER A 2 49.39 -37.92 -12.45
N LEU A 3 48.94 -37.73 -11.20
CA LEU A 3 47.54 -37.63 -10.90
C LEU A 3 47.04 -36.26 -11.40
N GLN A 4 46.34 -36.24 -12.53
CA GLN A 4 45.53 -35.14 -12.96
C GLN A 4 44.28 -35.12 -12.07
N LEU A 5 44.24 -34.22 -11.11
CA LEU A 5 43.01 -33.79 -10.44
C LEU A 5 42.21 -32.97 -11.44
N ARG A 6 41.18 -33.56 -12.05
CA ARG A 6 40.15 -32.83 -12.75
C ARG A 6 39.30 -32.10 -11.69
N GLY A 7 39.62 -30.85 -11.45
CA GLY A 7 38.72 -29.95 -10.74
C GLY A 7 37.49 -29.70 -11.61
N SER A 8 36.36 -30.28 -11.25
CA SER A 8 35.08 -29.77 -11.72
C SER A 8 34.89 -28.43 -11.03
N GLU A 9 35.18 -27.34 -11.72
CA GLU A 9 34.70 -26.02 -11.33
C GLU A 9 33.17 -26.08 -11.38
N MET A 10 32.55 -26.28 -10.21
CA MET A 10 31.13 -25.97 -10.07
C MET A 10 31.03 -24.45 -10.19
N GLU A 11 30.58 -23.97 -11.34
CA GLU A 11 30.11 -22.61 -11.46
C GLU A 11 28.94 -22.47 -10.47
N HIS A 12 29.21 -21.99 -9.27
CA HIS A 12 28.20 -21.55 -8.35
C HIS A 12 27.58 -20.27 -8.96
N SER A 13 26.44 -20.42 -9.61
CA SER A 13 25.67 -19.25 -9.99
C SER A 13 25.39 -18.46 -8.71
N VAL A 14 25.87 -17.23 -8.63
CA VAL A 14 25.66 -16.35 -7.48
C VAL A 14 24.19 -15.94 -7.48
N GLN A 15 23.35 -16.76 -6.86
CA GLN A 15 21.93 -16.48 -6.69
C GLN A 15 21.69 -15.83 -5.32
N ARG A 16 20.69 -14.96 -5.26
CA ARG A 16 20.20 -14.38 -4.01
C ARG A 16 19.66 -15.52 -3.13
N VAL A 17 20.17 -15.67 -1.91
CA VAL A 17 19.67 -16.66 -0.93
C VAL A 17 18.30 -16.22 -0.41
N TYR A 18 18.16 -14.92 -0.07
CA TYR A 18 16.90 -14.29 0.34
C TYR A 18 16.39 -13.37 -0.77
N GLY A 19 15.08 -13.30 -0.92
CA GLY A 19 14.47 -12.54 -2.02
C GLY A 19 14.77 -13.15 -3.40
N ALA A 20 14.82 -14.49 -3.47
CA ALA A 20 15.12 -15.19 -4.71
C ALA A 20 14.09 -14.93 -5.82
N LYS A 21 12.82 -14.72 -5.45
CA LYS A 21 11.75 -14.34 -6.38
C LYS A 21 11.69 -12.83 -6.59
N ALA A 22 11.75 -12.05 -5.51
CA ALA A 22 11.83 -10.61 -5.57
C ALA A 22 12.31 -10.00 -4.24
N ARG A 23 12.99 -8.86 -4.33
CA ARG A 23 13.20 -7.91 -3.25
C ARG A 23 12.28 -6.72 -3.47
N MET A 24 11.38 -6.48 -2.54
CA MET A 24 10.49 -5.33 -2.54
C MET A 24 11.04 -4.27 -1.60
N ALA A 25 11.25 -3.05 -2.08
CA ALA A 25 11.54 -1.93 -1.20
C ALA A 25 10.23 -1.26 -0.78
N LEU A 26 10.14 -0.84 0.48
CA LEU A 26 9.00 -0.15 1.02
C LEU A 26 9.42 1.20 1.60
N MET A 27 8.90 2.29 1.06
CA MET A 27 9.09 3.63 1.59
C MET A 27 7.86 4.02 2.41
N VAL A 28 8.05 4.30 3.70
CA VAL A 28 6.95 4.59 4.64
C VAL A 28 7.22 5.87 5.44
N PRO A 29 6.17 6.59 5.87
CA PRO A 29 6.31 7.61 6.92
C PRO A 29 6.92 7.01 8.19
N SER A 30 7.75 7.75 8.91
CA SER A 30 8.47 7.24 10.08
C SER A 30 7.54 6.77 11.22
N THR A 31 6.31 7.26 11.26
CA THR A 31 5.29 6.87 12.23
C THR A 31 4.54 5.58 11.88
N ASN A 32 4.64 5.14 10.62
CA ASN A 32 3.88 3.97 10.14
C ASN A 32 4.42 2.67 10.76
N THR A 33 3.52 1.87 11.34
CA THR A 33 3.84 0.58 11.96
C THR A 33 3.02 -0.58 11.38
N VAL A 34 2.16 -0.32 10.40
CA VAL A 34 1.22 -1.31 9.83
C VAL A 34 1.68 -1.81 8.47
N ALA A 35 2.05 -0.92 7.56
CA ALA A 35 2.32 -1.30 6.16
C ALA A 35 3.37 -2.40 6.03
N GLU A 36 4.50 -2.28 6.74
CA GLU A 36 5.57 -3.28 6.71
C GLU A 36 5.09 -4.63 7.27
N THR A 37 4.34 -4.61 8.38
CA THR A 37 3.79 -5.81 9.00
C THR A 37 2.81 -6.52 8.06
N GLU A 38 1.85 -5.80 7.49
CA GLU A 38 0.88 -6.37 6.55
C GLU A 38 1.54 -6.86 5.25
N PHE A 39 2.59 -6.18 4.77
CA PHE A 39 3.37 -6.65 3.62
C PHE A 39 4.02 -8.01 3.90
N TRP A 40 4.64 -8.19 5.08
CA TRP A 40 5.21 -9.48 5.48
C TRP A 40 4.14 -10.57 5.65
N GLU A 41 2.96 -10.23 6.16
CA GLU A 41 1.86 -11.19 6.29
C GLU A 41 1.31 -11.66 4.94
N MET A 42 1.39 -10.81 3.90
CA MET A 42 0.94 -11.16 2.55
C MET A 42 2.04 -11.79 1.70
N ALA A 43 3.31 -11.60 2.02
CA ALA A 43 4.43 -12.00 1.18
C ALA A 43 4.55 -13.53 1.06
N PRO A 44 4.46 -14.09 -0.16
CA PRO A 44 4.77 -15.50 -0.39
C PRO A 44 6.26 -15.80 -0.20
N ASP A 45 6.57 -17.09 0.00
CA ASP A 45 7.94 -17.55 0.11
C ASP A 45 8.81 -17.10 -1.07
N GLY A 46 10.02 -16.64 -0.75
CA GLY A 46 11.00 -16.17 -1.72
C GLY A 46 10.92 -14.67 -2.02
N ILE A 47 10.01 -13.95 -1.36
CA ILE A 47 9.96 -12.49 -1.39
C ILE A 47 10.56 -11.94 -0.10
N THR A 48 11.30 -10.84 -0.20
CA THR A 48 11.77 -10.08 0.96
C THR A 48 11.39 -8.61 0.85
N ILE A 49 11.19 -7.98 2.02
CA ILE A 49 10.76 -6.58 2.13
C ILE A 49 11.85 -5.80 2.85
N HIS A 50 12.27 -4.69 2.25
CA HIS A 50 13.34 -3.84 2.76
C HIS A 50 12.80 -2.41 2.90
N THR A 51 12.66 -1.95 4.14
CA THR A 51 11.96 -0.71 4.45
C THR A 51 12.94 0.43 4.75
N SER A 52 12.71 1.60 4.13
CA SER A 52 13.29 2.86 4.57
C SER A 52 12.19 3.85 4.97
N ARG A 53 12.46 4.66 6.00
CA ARG A 53 11.50 5.54 6.63
C ARG A 53 11.76 7.00 6.27
N MET A 54 10.69 7.70 5.87
CA MET A 54 10.70 9.14 5.66
C MET A 54 10.35 9.83 6.98
N PRO A 55 11.18 10.77 7.48
CA PRO A 55 10.84 11.55 8.67
C PRO A 55 9.46 12.20 8.52
N PHE A 56 8.55 11.94 9.45
CA PHE A 56 7.20 12.49 9.45
C PHE A 56 6.85 12.96 10.87
N PHE A 57 6.73 14.29 11.05
CA PHE A 57 6.49 14.95 12.33
C PHE A 57 5.42 16.02 12.15
N ALA A 58 4.16 15.59 12.00
CA ALA A 58 3.04 16.48 11.66
C ALA A 58 2.85 17.63 12.66
N GLU A 59 3.22 17.42 13.92
CA GLU A 59 3.15 18.48 14.95
C GLU A 59 4.21 19.56 14.86
N ARG A 60 5.24 19.36 14.01
CA ARG A 60 6.39 20.29 13.91
C ARG A 60 6.33 21.18 12.68
N PHE A 61 5.54 20.79 11.69
CA PHE A 61 5.51 21.43 10.38
C PHE A 61 4.11 21.81 9.97
N GLU A 62 3.95 22.98 9.38
CA GLU A 62 2.67 23.43 8.79
C GLU A 62 2.26 22.56 7.59
N LYS A 63 3.24 22.11 6.81
CA LYS A 63 3.07 21.22 5.67
C LYS A 63 3.86 19.92 5.85
N PRO A 64 3.37 19.02 6.72
CA PRO A 64 4.15 17.85 7.12
C PRO A 64 4.41 16.86 5.98
N PHE A 65 3.52 16.77 5.00
CA PHE A 65 3.73 15.90 3.84
C PHE A 65 4.79 16.45 2.88
N ASP A 66 4.85 17.77 2.66
CA ASP A 66 5.87 18.40 1.83
C ASP A 66 7.25 18.22 2.47
N GLU A 67 7.33 18.39 3.80
CA GLU A 67 8.57 18.14 4.55
C GLU A 67 8.99 16.68 4.46
N MET A 68 8.08 15.74 4.66
CA MET A 68 8.34 14.31 4.50
C MET A 68 8.88 13.99 3.10
N GLU A 69 8.25 14.52 2.06
CA GLU A 69 8.66 14.28 0.68
C GLU A 69 10.01 14.93 0.33
N SER A 70 10.44 15.95 1.05
CA SER A 70 11.78 16.52 0.89
C SER A 70 12.90 15.53 1.16
N HIS A 71 12.61 14.48 1.95
CA HIS A 71 13.53 13.37 2.25
C HIS A 71 13.55 12.25 1.20
N LEU A 72 12.68 12.30 0.19
CA LEU A 72 12.64 11.26 -0.86
C LEU A 72 13.99 10.96 -1.50
N PRO A 73 14.86 11.94 -1.85
CA PRO A 73 16.16 11.63 -2.45
C PRO A 73 17.00 10.69 -1.58
N ARG A 74 17.13 10.98 -0.28
CA ARG A 74 17.85 10.13 0.67
C ARG A 74 17.22 8.72 0.78
N VAL A 75 15.91 8.66 0.91
CA VAL A 75 15.19 7.39 1.07
C VAL A 75 15.30 6.53 -0.19
N ILE A 76 15.28 7.14 -1.37
CA ILE A 76 15.49 6.47 -2.65
C ILE A 76 16.89 5.85 -2.72
N ASP A 77 17.92 6.60 -2.32
CA ASP A 77 19.29 6.09 -2.30
C ASP A 77 19.44 4.91 -1.33
N GLU A 78 18.83 5.01 -0.15
CA GLU A 78 18.84 3.94 0.86
C GLU A 78 18.14 2.67 0.36
N VAL A 79 16.91 2.76 -0.18
CA VAL A 79 16.21 1.57 -0.67
C VAL A 79 16.90 0.96 -1.90
N ASN A 80 17.48 1.78 -2.77
CA ASN A 80 18.21 1.31 -3.94
C ASN A 80 19.49 0.56 -3.58
N SER A 81 20.12 0.88 -2.43
CA SER A 81 21.31 0.15 -1.97
C SER A 81 21.03 -1.33 -1.64
N ALA A 82 19.78 -1.68 -1.37
CA ALA A 82 19.34 -3.07 -1.20
C ALA A 82 19.06 -3.79 -2.53
N GLU A 83 19.27 -3.13 -3.66
CA GLU A 83 19.01 -3.66 -5.03
C GLU A 83 17.61 -4.28 -5.18
N PRO A 84 16.52 -3.51 -4.92
CA PRO A 84 15.17 -4.01 -5.05
C PRO A 84 14.79 -4.23 -6.51
N ASP A 85 13.84 -5.11 -6.74
CA ASP A 85 13.24 -5.33 -8.06
C ASP A 85 12.07 -4.36 -8.31
N VAL A 86 11.42 -3.89 -7.24
CA VAL A 86 10.29 -2.98 -7.24
C VAL A 86 10.26 -2.15 -5.96
N ILE A 87 9.74 -0.93 -6.04
CA ILE A 87 9.59 -0.02 -4.90
C ILE A 87 8.12 0.28 -4.68
N ALA A 88 7.66 0.22 -3.44
CA ALA A 88 6.32 0.59 -3.00
C ALA A 88 6.37 1.85 -2.11
N TYR A 89 5.57 2.86 -2.44
CA TYR A 89 5.43 4.08 -1.65
C TYR A 89 4.14 4.02 -0.84
N ALA A 90 4.27 3.70 0.44
CA ALA A 90 3.16 3.43 1.36
C ALA A 90 2.73 4.67 2.15
N CYS A 91 2.22 5.67 1.45
CA CYS A 91 1.53 6.81 2.03
C CYS A 91 0.40 7.25 1.10
N THR A 92 -0.85 6.98 1.46
CA THR A 92 -2.00 7.31 0.61
C THR A 92 -2.18 8.82 0.52
N ALA A 93 -2.27 9.50 1.66
CA ALA A 93 -2.53 10.93 1.71
C ALA A 93 -1.52 11.78 0.92
N SER A 94 -0.23 11.42 0.92
CA SER A 94 0.78 12.15 0.13
C SER A 94 0.80 11.75 -1.34
N SER A 95 0.36 10.54 -1.69
CA SER A 95 0.34 10.06 -3.07
C SER A 95 -0.99 10.30 -3.79
N ALA A 96 -2.05 10.70 -3.07
CA ALA A 96 -3.36 11.03 -3.63
C ALA A 96 -3.35 12.44 -4.25
N LYS A 97 -2.67 12.58 -5.40
CA LYS A 97 -2.53 13.85 -6.10
C LYS A 97 -2.50 13.67 -7.62
N GLY A 98 -3.27 14.49 -8.30
CA GLY A 98 -3.31 14.56 -9.76
C GLY A 98 -3.57 13.23 -10.45
N ASN A 99 -2.89 13.03 -11.57
CA ASN A 99 -2.96 11.75 -12.30
C ASN A 99 -1.99 10.74 -11.69
N PRO A 100 -2.47 9.63 -11.12
CA PRO A 100 -1.64 8.65 -10.42
C PRO A 100 -0.58 7.99 -11.31
N ILE A 101 -0.88 7.78 -12.60
CA ILE A 101 0.06 7.17 -13.55
C ILE A 101 1.23 8.13 -13.84
N VAL A 102 0.94 9.42 -13.96
CA VAL A 102 1.99 10.45 -14.17
C VAL A 102 2.91 10.49 -12.96
N TYR A 103 2.34 10.56 -11.76
CA TYR A 103 3.13 10.61 -10.52
C TYR A 103 4.01 9.38 -10.33
N GLU A 104 3.48 8.18 -10.58
CA GLU A 104 4.28 6.95 -10.51
C GLU A 104 5.38 6.89 -11.58
N THR A 105 5.08 7.39 -12.78
CA THR A 105 6.09 7.46 -13.86
C THR A 105 7.25 8.37 -13.45
N GLU A 106 6.95 9.50 -12.83
CA GLU A 106 7.95 10.42 -12.31
C GLU A 106 8.79 9.80 -11.19
N LEU A 107 8.13 9.12 -10.23
CA LEU A 107 8.82 8.39 -9.17
C LEU A 107 9.70 7.27 -9.73
N SER A 108 9.18 6.48 -10.69
CA SER A 108 9.94 5.41 -11.34
C SER A 108 11.18 5.93 -12.07
N LYS A 109 11.09 7.14 -12.68
CA LYS A 109 12.27 7.80 -13.26
C LYS A 109 13.29 8.22 -12.20
N LYS A 110 12.82 8.75 -11.07
CA LYS A 110 13.69 9.17 -9.95
C LYS A 110 14.38 7.99 -9.28
N THR A 111 13.68 6.90 -9.10
CA THR A 111 14.20 5.68 -8.44
C THR A 111 15.03 4.80 -9.38
N GLY A 112 14.82 4.91 -10.69
CA GLY A 112 15.39 3.98 -11.67
C GLY A 112 14.79 2.59 -11.62
N LYS A 113 13.69 2.39 -10.89
CA LYS A 113 13.00 1.11 -10.66
C LYS A 113 11.48 1.27 -10.87
N PRO A 114 10.74 0.20 -11.20
CA PRO A 114 9.28 0.23 -11.12
C PRO A 114 8.86 0.69 -9.73
N THR A 115 8.10 1.77 -9.64
CA THR A 115 7.64 2.34 -8.37
C THR A 115 6.13 2.44 -8.36
N VAL A 116 5.49 1.91 -7.32
CA VAL A 116 4.04 1.85 -7.14
C VAL A 116 3.65 2.72 -5.95
N THR A 117 2.55 3.45 -6.06
CA THR A 117 2.02 4.29 -4.96
C THR A 117 0.69 3.77 -4.43
N ALA A 118 0.41 4.01 -3.14
CA ALA A 118 -0.82 3.54 -2.50
C ALA A 118 -2.08 4.10 -3.17
N ALA A 119 -2.09 5.40 -3.50
CA ALA A 119 -3.25 6.02 -4.13
C ALA A 119 -3.52 5.49 -5.56
N ALA A 120 -2.46 5.29 -6.36
CA ALA A 120 -2.60 4.71 -7.68
C ALA A 120 -3.07 3.24 -7.62
N ALA A 121 -2.59 2.50 -6.63
CA ALA A 121 -3.01 1.11 -6.41
C ALA A 121 -4.51 1.02 -6.07
N LEU A 122 -5.04 1.94 -5.26
CA LEU A 122 -6.47 2.01 -4.97
C LEU A 122 -7.30 2.31 -6.23
N VAL A 123 -6.88 3.26 -7.05
CA VAL A 123 -7.56 3.56 -8.33
C VAL A 123 -7.57 2.34 -9.26
N GLU A 124 -6.46 1.61 -9.35
CA GLU A 124 -6.39 0.40 -10.17
C GLU A 124 -7.26 -0.73 -9.60
N ALA A 125 -7.30 -0.90 -8.28
CA ALA A 125 -8.19 -1.86 -7.62
C ALA A 125 -9.66 -1.58 -7.95
N MET A 126 -10.11 -0.31 -7.94
CA MET A 126 -11.47 0.05 -8.34
C MET A 126 -11.77 -0.29 -9.79
N ARG A 127 -10.79 -0.19 -10.68
CA ARG A 127 -10.94 -0.62 -12.08
C ARG A 127 -11.12 -2.14 -12.20
N VAL A 128 -10.37 -2.92 -11.42
CA VAL A 128 -10.51 -4.38 -11.35
C VAL A 128 -11.89 -4.77 -10.83
N PHE A 129 -12.35 -4.12 -9.78
CA PHE A 129 -13.70 -4.32 -9.22
C PHE A 129 -14.82 -3.79 -10.13
N LYS A 130 -14.48 -2.98 -11.14
CA LYS A 130 -15.43 -2.23 -11.97
C LYS A 130 -16.34 -1.32 -11.13
N ALA A 131 -15.85 -0.85 -10.01
CA ALA A 131 -16.56 0.00 -9.07
C ALA A 131 -16.29 1.47 -9.39
N LYS A 132 -17.38 2.25 -9.46
CA LYS A 132 -17.35 3.70 -9.64
C LYS A 132 -17.90 4.44 -8.43
N ASN A 133 -18.78 3.80 -7.68
CA ASN A 133 -19.44 4.34 -6.50
C ASN A 133 -18.93 3.59 -5.27
N ILE A 134 -18.17 4.26 -4.42
CA ILE A 134 -17.53 3.65 -3.25
C ILE A 134 -17.91 4.36 -1.96
N ILE A 135 -17.71 3.67 -0.84
CA ILE A 135 -17.51 4.32 0.45
C ILE A 135 -16.04 4.28 0.82
N MET A 136 -15.60 5.30 1.57
CA MET A 136 -14.24 5.40 2.05
C MET A 136 -14.20 5.53 3.57
N ILE A 137 -13.39 4.70 4.22
CA ILE A 137 -13.16 4.76 5.67
C ILE A 137 -11.69 5.02 5.93
N THR A 138 -11.41 5.96 6.79
CA THR A 138 -10.06 6.41 7.12
C THR A 138 -9.89 6.68 8.61
N PRO A 139 -8.66 6.77 9.11
CA PRO A 139 -8.36 7.31 10.43
C PRO A 139 -7.96 8.80 10.38
N TYR A 140 -8.24 9.50 9.28
CA TYR A 140 -7.75 10.84 9.00
C TYR A 140 -8.68 11.95 9.53
N PRO A 141 -8.14 13.19 9.73
CA PRO A 141 -8.97 14.37 9.82
C PRO A 141 -9.81 14.58 8.53
N GLN A 142 -10.99 15.20 8.67
CA GLN A 142 -11.92 15.40 7.53
C GLN A 142 -11.27 16.14 6.36
N GLU A 143 -10.43 17.13 6.60
CA GLU A 143 -9.71 17.85 5.54
C GLU A 143 -8.89 16.92 4.63
N THR A 144 -8.33 15.85 5.20
CA THR A 144 -7.57 14.85 4.42
C THR A 144 -8.52 13.95 3.63
N ASN A 145 -9.66 13.58 4.21
CA ASN A 145 -10.71 12.85 3.49
C ASN A 145 -11.21 13.64 2.30
N ASP A 146 -11.50 14.94 2.48
CA ASP A 146 -11.97 15.81 1.40
C ASP A 146 -10.99 15.85 0.22
N LYS A 147 -9.68 15.87 0.50
CA LYS A 147 -8.63 15.80 -0.52
C LYS A 147 -8.60 14.45 -1.23
N GLU A 148 -8.72 13.34 -0.50
CA GLU A 148 -8.76 12.00 -1.10
C GLU A 148 -10.06 11.79 -1.91
N CYS A 149 -11.22 12.28 -1.45
CA CYS A 149 -12.47 12.27 -2.22
C CYS A 149 -12.30 13.05 -3.54
N GLY A 150 -11.68 14.22 -3.49
CA GLY A 150 -11.34 15.00 -4.70
C GLY A 150 -10.45 14.21 -5.67
N PHE A 151 -9.42 13.57 -5.15
CA PHE A 151 -8.53 12.71 -5.95
C PHE A 151 -9.29 11.55 -6.61
N PHE A 152 -10.13 10.84 -5.90
CA PHE A 152 -10.93 9.75 -6.47
C PHE A 152 -11.88 10.27 -7.56
N LYS A 153 -12.55 11.39 -7.32
CA LYS A 153 -13.44 12.02 -8.29
C LYS A 153 -12.73 12.42 -9.58
N GLU A 154 -11.54 13.02 -9.49
CA GLU A 154 -10.69 13.35 -10.64
C GLU A 154 -10.28 12.11 -11.44
N ASN A 155 -10.26 10.93 -10.80
CA ASN A 155 -9.95 9.65 -11.42
C ASN A 155 -11.19 8.80 -11.80
N GLY A 156 -12.38 9.43 -11.79
CA GLY A 156 -13.63 8.83 -12.26
C GLY A 156 -14.28 7.88 -11.26
N ILE A 157 -13.98 8.04 -9.96
CA ILE A 157 -14.54 7.26 -8.86
C ILE A 157 -15.26 8.23 -7.91
N GLU A 158 -16.54 7.99 -7.68
CA GLU A 158 -17.35 8.81 -6.75
C GLU A 158 -17.30 8.17 -5.36
N VAL A 159 -16.82 8.93 -4.38
CA VAL A 159 -16.94 8.59 -2.97
C VAL A 159 -18.32 9.06 -2.50
N ILE A 160 -19.29 8.14 -2.44
CA ILE A 160 -20.67 8.46 -2.05
C ILE A 160 -20.73 8.93 -0.61
N GLN A 161 -19.94 8.31 0.24
CA GLN A 161 -19.83 8.65 1.65
C GLN A 161 -18.43 8.29 2.16
N ASP A 162 -17.88 9.16 2.98
CA ASP A 162 -16.64 8.89 3.72
C ASP A 162 -16.88 8.98 5.23
N GLU A 163 -16.07 8.27 5.98
CA GLU A 163 -16.09 8.32 7.45
C GLU A 163 -14.67 8.30 8.02
N SER A 164 -14.42 9.23 8.94
CA SER A 164 -13.22 9.28 9.77
C SER A 164 -13.43 8.50 11.05
N ILE A 165 -12.68 7.40 11.27
CA ILE A 165 -12.68 6.71 12.56
C ILE A 165 -11.60 7.31 13.45
N ILE A 166 -11.99 8.21 14.32
CA ILE A 166 -11.12 8.86 15.29
C ILE A 166 -11.34 8.23 16.66
N VAL A 167 -10.38 7.42 17.12
CA VAL A 167 -10.39 6.77 18.45
C VAL A 167 -9.42 7.44 19.42
N ASP A 168 -8.56 8.31 18.92
CA ASP A 168 -7.54 9.04 19.67
C ASP A 168 -7.38 10.44 19.06
N GLU A 169 -7.47 11.50 19.88
CA GLU A 169 -7.37 12.89 19.41
C GLU A 169 -6.05 13.18 18.65
N SER A 170 -5.00 12.44 18.96
CA SER A 170 -3.72 12.58 18.27
C SER A 170 -3.79 12.22 16.76
N GLN A 171 -4.84 11.50 16.32
CA GLN A 171 -5.08 11.21 14.92
C GLN A 171 -5.35 12.48 14.11
N GLN A 172 -5.85 13.55 14.74
CA GLN A 172 -5.95 14.88 14.12
C GLN A 172 -4.58 15.45 13.70
N LYS A 173 -3.49 14.89 14.24
CA LYS A 173 -2.10 15.21 13.89
C LYS A 173 -1.37 14.00 13.28
N PHE A 174 -2.09 13.12 12.64
CA PHE A 174 -1.56 11.93 11.97
C PHE A 174 -0.73 11.00 12.88
N LYS A 175 -1.09 10.89 14.16
CA LYS A 175 -0.51 9.95 15.11
C LYS A 175 -1.50 8.86 15.50
N ASN A 176 -1.00 7.70 15.91
CA ASN A 176 -1.81 6.61 16.45
C ASN A 176 -2.93 6.10 15.50
N MET A 177 -2.76 6.24 14.20
CA MET A 177 -3.70 5.71 13.20
C MET A 177 -3.80 4.19 13.24
N ASN A 178 -2.72 3.54 13.68
CA ASN A 178 -2.62 2.10 13.91
C ASN A 178 -3.47 1.59 15.09
N ARG A 179 -4.08 2.48 15.88
CA ARG A 179 -4.90 2.11 17.05
C ARG A 179 -6.37 1.88 16.73
N VAL A 180 -6.80 2.08 15.49
CA VAL A 180 -8.18 1.79 15.11
C VAL A 180 -8.44 0.28 15.20
N PRO A 181 -9.38 -0.16 16.06
CA PRO A 181 -9.65 -1.59 16.22
C PRO A 181 -10.27 -2.21 14.96
N SER A 182 -9.82 -3.40 14.58
CA SER A 182 -10.33 -4.11 13.40
C SER A 182 -11.85 -4.30 13.43
N ASP A 183 -12.43 -4.63 14.59
CA ASP A 183 -13.87 -4.85 14.69
C ASP A 183 -14.67 -3.54 14.54
N LEU A 184 -14.12 -2.41 14.93
CA LEU A 184 -14.73 -1.09 14.66
C LEU A 184 -14.66 -0.76 13.16
N ILE A 185 -13.55 -1.08 12.48
CA ILE A 185 -13.45 -0.93 11.02
C ILE A 185 -14.53 -1.77 10.34
N VAL A 186 -14.71 -3.02 10.76
CA VAL A 186 -15.74 -3.92 10.21
C VAL A 186 -17.14 -3.34 10.44
N GLU A 187 -17.46 -2.91 11.66
CA GLU A 187 -18.76 -2.33 12.01
C GLU A 187 -19.11 -1.15 11.11
N ARG A 188 -18.19 -0.18 10.98
CA ARG A 188 -18.41 1.03 10.19
C ARG A 188 -18.50 0.73 8.69
N ALA A 189 -17.61 -0.13 8.20
CA ALA A 189 -17.60 -0.52 6.80
C ALA A 189 -18.88 -1.28 6.39
N VAL A 190 -19.38 -2.18 7.23
CA VAL A 190 -20.62 -2.90 6.98
C VAL A 190 -21.82 -1.96 7.03
N ASN A 191 -21.85 -1.05 8.00
CA ASN A 191 -22.94 -0.07 8.11
C ASN A 191 -23.04 0.79 6.84
N LEU A 192 -21.96 1.45 6.44
CA LEU A 192 -21.96 2.31 5.26
C LEU A 192 -22.02 1.53 3.95
N GLY A 193 -21.35 0.40 3.86
CA GLY A 193 -21.28 -0.44 2.66
C GLY A 193 -22.58 -1.15 2.32
N SER A 194 -23.53 -1.24 3.26
CA SER A 194 -24.84 -1.88 3.04
C SER A 194 -25.76 -1.10 2.08
N HIS A 195 -25.50 0.18 1.84
CA HIS A 195 -26.32 0.97 0.92
C HIS A 195 -26.31 0.42 -0.51
N GLU A 196 -27.46 0.45 -1.16
CA GLU A 196 -27.68 -0.19 -2.46
C GLU A 196 -26.72 0.32 -3.55
N ASN A 197 -26.43 1.63 -3.55
CA ASN A 197 -25.59 2.27 -4.56
C ASN A 197 -24.08 2.09 -4.34
N VAL A 198 -23.65 1.45 -3.25
CA VAL A 198 -22.24 1.19 -2.96
C VAL A 198 -21.78 -0.05 -3.72
N GLU A 199 -20.76 0.09 -4.55
CA GLU A 199 -20.20 -0.98 -5.36
C GLU A 199 -18.96 -1.61 -4.73
N ALA A 200 -18.18 -0.83 -3.94
CA ALA A 200 -17.01 -1.31 -3.23
C ALA A 200 -16.72 -0.48 -1.96
N VAL A 201 -15.91 -1.04 -1.07
CA VAL A 201 -15.42 -0.39 0.14
C VAL A 201 -13.92 -0.15 0.05
N VAL A 202 -13.48 1.07 0.34
CA VAL A 202 -12.07 1.45 0.43
C VAL A 202 -11.71 1.80 1.87
N LEU A 203 -10.73 1.11 2.41
CA LEU A 203 -10.12 1.39 3.72
C LEU A 203 -8.81 2.14 3.48
N SER A 204 -8.87 3.49 3.52
CA SER A 204 -7.77 4.33 3.08
C SER A 204 -6.89 4.80 4.24
N CYS A 205 -5.78 4.17 4.40
CA CYS A 205 -4.56 4.58 5.14
C CYS A 205 -3.59 3.40 5.23
N CYS A 206 -2.34 3.59 4.88
CA CYS A 206 -1.32 2.54 5.05
C CYS A 206 -0.90 2.31 6.51
N ASP A 207 -1.31 3.14 7.46
CA ASP A 207 -1.07 2.95 8.89
C ASP A 207 -2.34 2.56 9.68
N MET A 208 -3.39 2.15 8.99
CA MET A 208 -4.59 1.57 9.60
C MET A 208 -4.57 0.04 9.41
N PRO A 209 -4.70 -0.76 10.48
CA PRO A 209 -4.63 -2.23 10.39
C PRO A 209 -5.91 -2.77 9.75
N THR A 210 -5.83 -3.19 8.49
CA THR A 210 -7.00 -3.50 7.66
C THR A 210 -7.07 -4.94 7.18
N LEU A 211 -5.95 -5.64 7.12
CA LEU A 211 -5.87 -6.94 6.46
C LEU A 211 -6.82 -7.99 7.05
N ALA A 212 -6.98 -8.01 8.37
CA ALA A 212 -7.91 -8.93 9.05
C ALA A 212 -9.39 -8.51 8.92
N ALA A 213 -9.67 -7.23 8.63
CA ALA A 213 -11.03 -6.71 8.47
C ALA A 213 -11.63 -7.02 7.09
N ILE A 214 -10.81 -6.98 6.04
CA ILE A 214 -11.25 -7.12 4.65
C ILE A 214 -12.14 -8.35 4.43
N PRO A 215 -11.72 -9.61 4.72
CA PRO A 215 -12.55 -10.77 4.45
C PRO A 215 -13.84 -10.81 5.28
N LYS A 216 -13.84 -10.21 6.47
CA LYS A 216 -15.05 -10.11 7.30
C LYS A 216 -16.08 -9.17 6.67
N ILE A 217 -15.62 -8.02 6.14
CA ILE A 217 -16.49 -7.05 5.49
C ILE A 217 -17.03 -7.61 4.18
N GLU A 218 -16.17 -8.23 3.36
CA GLU A 218 -16.57 -8.89 2.11
C GLU A 218 -17.64 -9.97 2.35
N SER A 219 -17.43 -10.80 3.37
CA SER A 219 -18.39 -11.83 3.76
C SER A 219 -19.73 -11.25 4.21
N ALA A 220 -19.74 -10.13 4.92
CA ALA A 220 -20.95 -9.50 5.41
C ALA A 220 -21.74 -8.76 4.32
N LEU A 221 -21.03 -8.12 3.38
CA LEU A 221 -21.65 -7.27 2.36
C LEU A 221 -21.89 -7.98 1.03
N GLY A 222 -21.14 -9.03 0.71
CA GLY A 222 -21.10 -9.61 -0.64
C GLY A 222 -20.54 -8.63 -1.69
N LYS A 223 -19.76 -7.62 -1.26
CA LYS A 223 -19.18 -6.58 -2.11
C LYS A 223 -17.65 -6.57 -1.97
N PRO A 224 -16.90 -6.18 -3.00
CA PRO A 224 -15.45 -6.12 -2.91
C PRO A 224 -14.99 -5.04 -1.95
N VAL A 225 -13.93 -5.37 -1.22
CA VAL A 225 -13.28 -4.49 -0.24
C VAL A 225 -11.78 -4.48 -0.49
N THR A 226 -11.16 -3.32 -0.39
CA THR A 226 -9.70 -3.24 -0.37
C THR A 226 -9.21 -2.17 0.57
N SER A 227 -7.92 -2.22 0.86
CA SER A 227 -7.23 -1.18 1.62
C SER A 227 -6.04 -0.61 0.87
N SER A 228 -5.54 0.52 1.36
CA SER A 228 -4.31 1.11 0.83
C SER A 228 -3.15 0.13 0.82
N THR A 229 -2.94 -0.59 1.92
CA THR A 229 -1.82 -1.54 2.04
C THR A 229 -2.02 -2.77 1.18
N GLN A 230 -3.24 -3.35 1.17
CA GLN A 230 -3.55 -4.52 0.36
C GLN A 230 -3.41 -4.21 -1.14
N SER A 231 -4.01 -3.12 -1.62
CA SER A 231 -3.91 -2.70 -3.02
C SER A 231 -2.47 -2.40 -3.42
N LEU A 232 -1.71 -1.74 -2.54
CA LEU A 232 -0.31 -1.44 -2.79
C LEU A 232 0.52 -2.72 -2.94
N PHE A 233 0.35 -3.69 -2.03
CA PHE A 233 1.05 -4.97 -2.11
C PHE A 233 0.69 -5.73 -3.39
N TRP A 234 -0.61 -5.87 -3.68
CA TRP A 234 -1.11 -6.52 -4.89
C TRP A 234 -0.49 -5.92 -6.16
N ARG A 235 -0.48 -4.60 -6.26
CA ARG A 235 0.07 -3.92 -7.42
C ARG A 235 1.60 -4.01 -7.48
N THR A 236 2.26 -4.06 -6.32
CA THR A 236 3.70 -4.29 -6.21
C THR A 236 4.09 -5.67 -6.74
N MET A 237 3.30 -6.70 -6.44
CA MET A 237 3.46 -8.05 -7.02
C MET A 237 3.39 -8.01 -8.54
N LYS A 238 2.38 -7.33 -9.10
CA LYS A 238 2.24 -7.16 -10.56
C LYS A 238 3.41 -6.42 -11.18
N ALA A 239 3.86 -5.33 -10.56
CA ALA A 239 5.02 -4.56 -11.05
C ALA A 239 6.32 -5.36 -11.01
N ALA A 240 6.46 -6.30 -10.05
CA ALA A 240 7.54 -7.25 -9.98
C ALA A 240 7.37 -8.48 -10.92
N LYS A 241 6.28 -8.52 -11.71
CA LYS A 241 5.93 -9.63 -12.61
C LYS A 241 5.79 -10.98 -11.89
N LEU A 242 5.32 -10.94 -10.66
CA LEU A 242 5.05 -12.11 -9.84
C LEU A 242 3.57 -12.51 -9.96
N PRO A 243 3.23 -13.79 -9.70
CA PRO A 243 1.84 -14.19 -9.54
C PRO A 243 1.18 -13.39 -8.41
N ASP A 244 0.10 -12.70 -8.69
CA ASP A 244 -0.61 -11.81 -7.78
C ASP A 244 -1.81 -12.46 -7.07
N GLN A 245 -2.05 -13.75 -7.31
CA GLN A 245 -3.10 -14.52 -6.65
C GLN A 245 -2.63 -15.05 -5.28
N ILE A 246 -3.24 -14.55 -4.22
CA ILE A 246 -2.98 -14.98 -2.84
C ILE A 246 -4.31 -15.37 -2.18
N LYS A 247 -4.47 -16.66 -1.91
CA LYS A 247 -5.72 -17.19 -1.32
C LYS A 247 -6.00 -16.63 0.07
N GLY A 248 -7.27 -16.31 0.32
CA GLY A 248 -7.75 -15.90 1.66
C GLY A 248 -7.33 -14.49 2.08
N ARG A 249 -6.89 -13.67 1.12
CA ARG A 249 -6.50 -12.27 1.38
C ARG A 249 -7.47 -11.25 0.75
N GLY A 250 -8.69 -11.68 0.39
CA GLY A 250 -9.74 -10.84 -0.17
C GLY A 250 -9.89 -10.96 -1.69
N LEU A 251 -11.03 -10.49 -2.20
CA LEU A 251 -11.43 -10.62 -3.59
C LEU A 251 -10.44 -9.98 -4.58
N LEU A 252 -9.71 -8.94 -4.18
CA LEU A 252 -8.74 -8.29 -5.06
C LEU A 252 -7.69 -9.26 -5.58
N PHE A 253 -7.22 -10.20 -4.74
CA PHE A 253 -6.26 -11.22 -5.14
C PHE A 253 -6.87 -12.41 -5.91
N GLU A 254 -8.19 -12.51 -5.93
CA GLU A 254 -8.92 -13.60 -6.62
C GLU A 254 -9.43 -13.16 -7.99
N MET A 255 -9.64 -11.85 -8.20
CA MET A 255 -10.19 -11.27 -9.43
C MET A 255 -9.13 -10.80 -10.42
N SER A 256 -7.86 -10.80 -10.04
CA SER A 256 -6.74 -10.26 -10.83
C SER A 256 -6.14 -11.30 -11.79
#